data_3e980b532d7748f4f9d02658b3d4b4ad
#
_entry.id   3e980b532d7748f4f9d02658b3d4b4ad
#
_cell.length_a   1.000
_cell.length_b   1.000
_cell.length_c   1.000
_cell.angle_alpha   90.00
_cell.angle_beta   90.00
_cell.angle_gamma   90.00
#
_symmetry.space_group_name_H-M   'P 1'
#
loop_
_entity.id
_entity.type
_entity.pdbx_description
1 polymer ?
#
loop_
_entity_poly.entity_id
_entity_poly.type
_entity_poly.pdbx_seq_one_letter_code
_entity_poly.pdbx_strand_id
1 'polypeptide(L)'
;MEIFPYTVRERRNVFATRLFSVFADMLVNEADEVIVPNYLVVAPKSRTAEGITGIVVVPFVEDKVGLVRVFRHAVGQSGWEVPRGFVDEGETPAEAALRELEEEAGLSCGIENLVDIGCVAPDPGILDARIQCFAANNCSLSGKVSENEFGHYDFRLFTLQETKQLIQNGEIQDSVSLAAYCCNQMKG
;
A
#
# COMPACT_ATOMS: atom_id res chain seq x y z
N MET A 1 -16.31 -2.30 -23.21
CA MET A 1 -15.93 -3.52 -22.46
C MET A 1 -14.58 -3.93 -23.00
N GLU A 2 -13.56 -3.93 -22.16
CA GLU A 2 -12.25 -4.44 -22.57
C GLU A 2 -12.38 -5.94 -22.88
N ILE A 3 -11.90 -6.34 -24.05
CA ILE A 3 -11.87 -7.76 -24.46
C ILE A 3 -10.56 -8.32 -23.91
N PHE A 4 -10.66 -9.17 -22.88
CA PHE A 4 -9.49 -9.89 -22.40
C PHE A 4 -9.14 -11.00 -23.39
N PRO A 5 -7.84 -11.16 -23.77
CA PRO A 5 -7.43 -12.16 -24.75
C PRO A 5 -7.41 -13.58 -24.15
N TYR A 6 -7.81 -13.75 -22.91
CA TYR A 6 -7.84 -15.02 -22.18
C TYR A 6 -8.92 -15.03 -21.10
N THR A 7 -9.28 -16.23 -20.65
CA THR A 7 -10.18 -16.47 -19.52
C THR A 7 -9.52 -17.42 -18.51
N VAL A 8 -10.01 -17.40 -17.28
CA VAL A 8 -9.59 -18.34 -16.24
C VAL A 8 -10.47 -19.58 -16.34
N ARG A 9 -9.89 -20.72 -16.78
CA ARG A 9 -10.58 -22.01 -16.82
C ARG A 9 -10.69 -22.64 -15.44
N GLU A 10 -9.63 -22.55 -14.64
CA GLU A 10 -9.53 -23.12 -13.29
C GLU A 10 -8.73 -22.20 -12.39
N ARG A 11 -9.22 -22.00 -11.16
CA ARG A 11 -8.47 -21.34 -10.08
C ARG A 11 -8.30 -22.31 -8.93
N ARG A 12 -7.07 -22.64 -8.57
CA ARG A 12 -6.75 -23.50 -7.44
C ARG A 12 -6.12 -22.68 -6.32
N ASN A 13 -6.66 -22.78 -5.10
CA ASN A 13 -5.98 -22.24 -3.92
C ASN A 13 -4.84 -23.21 -3.57
N VAL A 14 -3.60 -22.73 -3.66
CA VAL A 14 -2.39 -23.53 -3.43
C VAL A 14 -1.75 -23.26 -2.09
N PHE A 15 -2.04 -22.11 -1.47
CA PHE A 15 -1.58 -21.76 -0.12
C PHE A 15 -2.47 -20.66 0.46
N ALA A 16 -2.63 -20.64 1.78
CA ALA A 16 -3.34 -19.56 2.47
C ALA A 16 -2.73 -19.29 3.85
N THR A 17 -2.71 -18.01 4.22
CA THR A 17 -2.40 -17.51 5.55
C THR A 17 -3.62 -16.81 6.15
N ARG A 18 -3.45 -16.20 7.32
CA ARG A 18 -4.49 -15.33 7.88
C ARG A 18 -4.77 -14.12 6.96
N LEU A 19 -3.73 -13.53 6.36
CA LEU A 19 -3.82 -12.29 5.58
C LEU A 19 -3.96 -12.50 4.08
N PHE A 20 -3.45 -13.61 3.53
CA PHE A 20 -3.37 -13.82 2.08
C PHE A 20 -3.89 -15.19 1.66
N SER A 21 -4.41 -15.24 0.44
CA SER A 21 -4.58 -16.47 -0.33
C SER A 21 -3.68 -16.44 -1.55
N VAL A 22 -3.12 -17.61 -1.91
CA VAL A 22 -2.28 -17.78 -3.10
C VAL A 22 -2.97 -18.74 -4.03
N PHE A 23 -3.18 -18.32 -5.28
CA PHE A 23 -3.86 -19.10 -6.31
C PHE A 23 -2.90 -19.42 -7.45
N ALA A 24 -3.14 -20.55 -8.09
CA ALA A 24 -2.61 -20.92 -9.39
C ALA A 24 -3.78 -21.00 -10.38
N ASP A 25 -3.80 -20.07 -11.33
CA ASP A 25 -4.84 -19.97 -12.34
C ASP A 25 -4.41 -20.64 -13.65
N MET A 26 -5.28 -21.42 -14.25
CA MET A 26 -5.12 -21.91 -15.61
C MET A 26 -5.80 -20.94 -16.57
N LEU A 27 -4.99 -20.27 -17.41
CA LEU A 27 -5.49 -19.32 -18.40
C LEU A 27 -5.59 -19.99 -19.76
N VAL A 28 -6.72 -19.73 -20.45
CA VAL A 28 -6.99 -20.26 -21.78
C VAL A 28 -7.38 -19.14 -22.75
N ASN A 29 -7.11 -19.35 -24.05
CA ASN A 29 -7.55 -18.47 -25.13
C ASN A 29 -9.02 -18.74 -25.52
N GLU A 30 -9.52 -18.03 -26.52
CA GLU A 30 -10.91 -18.22 -27.06
C GLU A 30 -11.16 -19.59 -27.63
N ALA A 31 -10.15 -20.32 -28.09
CA ALA A 31 -10.22 -21.68 -28.58
C ALA A 31 -10.14 -22.74 -27.47
N ASP A 32 -10.19 -22.33 -26.20
CA ASP A 32 -10.02 -23.17 -25.00
C ASP A 32 -8.66 -23.88 -24.93
N GLU A 33 -7.63 -23.36 -25.60
CA GLU A 33 -6.26 -23.84 -25.49
C GLU A 33 -5.55 -23.21 -24.31
N VAL A 34 -4.81 -24.02 -23.52
CA VAL A 34 -4.07 -23.54 -22.34
C VAL A 34 -2.89 -22.69 -22.80
N ILE A 35 -2.89 -21.40 -22.41
CA ILE A 35 -1.80 -20.46 -22.67
C ILE A 35 -0.88 -20.30 -21.47
N VAL A 36 -1.43 -20.35 -20.23
CA VAL A 36 -0.64 -20.34 -18.99
C VAL A 36 -1.26 -21.37 -18.02
N PRO A 37 -0.56 -22.46 -17.68
CA PRO A 37 -1.13 -23.52 -16.86
C PRO A 37 -1.18 -23.21 -15.36
N ASN A 38 -0.33 -22.29 -14.87
CA ASN A 38 -0.23 -21.93 -13.45
C ASN A 38 0.17 -20.46 -13.30
N TYR A 39 -0.75 -19.53 -13.60
CA TYR A 39 -0.52 -18.12 -13.34
C TYR A 39 -0.67 -17.86 -11.84
N LEU A 40 0.39 -17.35 -11.20
CA LEU A 40 0.39 -17.11 -9.77
C LEU A 40 -0.34 -15.81 -9.43
N VAL A 41 -1.28 -15.90 -8.49
CA VAL A 41 -2.00 -14.74 -7.93
C VAL A 41 -1.89 -14.78 -6.41
N VAL A 42 -1.42 -13.69 -5.82
CA VAL A 42 -1.44 -13.48 -4.36
C VAL A 42 -2.50 -12.43 -4.04
N ALA A 43 -3.53 -12.81 -3.30
CA ALA A 43 -4.66 -11.95 -3.00
C ALA A 43 -4.76 -11.69 -1.49
N PRO A 44 -4.76 -10.40 -1.04
CA PRO A 44 -5.18 -10.06 0.31
C PRO A 44 -6.61 -10.52 0.57
N LYS A 45 -6.89 -11.00 1.79
CA LYS A 45 -8.22 -11.47 2.17
C LYS A 45 -9.18 -10.34 2.51
N SER A 46 -8.64 -9.25 3.06
CA SER A 46 -9.42 -8.06 3.34
C SER A 46 -9.49 -7.16 2.10
N ARG A 47 -10.71 -6.67 1.80
CA ARG A 47 -10.96 -5.67 0.76
C ARG A 47 -12.31 -5.00 0.95
N THR A 48 -12.44 -3.75 0.52
CA THR A 48 -13.74 -3.05 0.46
C THR A 48 -14.61 -3.58 -0.69
N ALA A 49 -15.86 -3.14 -0.74
CA ALA A 49 -16.77 -3.45 -1.86
C ALA A 49 -16.23 -2.97 -3.21
N GLU A 50 -15.47 -1.87 -3.23
CA GLU A 50 -14.82 -1.29 -4.42
C GLU A 50 -13.50 -1.99 -4.77
N GLY A 51 -13.08 -3.00 -3.98
CA GLY A 51 -11.89 -3.79 -4.20
C GLY A 51 -10.59 -3.19 -3.68
N ILE A 52 -10.65 -2.16 -2.81
CA ILE A 52 -9.48 -1.61 -2.13
C ILE A 52 -9.05 -2.59 -1.05
N THR A 53 -7.77 -2.95 -1.05
CA THR A 53 -7.19 -3.94 -0.14
C THR A 53 -6.31 -3.31 0.95
N GLY A 54 -5.93 -2.06 0.76
CA GLY A 54 -5.10 -1.32 1.71
C GLY A 54 -5.01 0.15 1.37
N ILE A 55 -4.33 0.87 2.22
CA ILE A 55 -4.09 2.31 2.08
C ILE A 55 -2.61 2.64 2.23
N VAL A 56 -2.28 3.82 1.78
CA VAL A 56 -1.00 4.48 2.04
C VAL A 56 -1.25 5.96 2.27
N VAL A 57 -0.53 6.54 3.23
CA VAL A 57 -0.71 7.95 3.63
C VAL A 57 0.61 8.69 3.55
N VAL A 58 0.64 9.82 2.83
CA VAL A 58 1.75 10.78 2.87
C VAL A 58 1.44 11.86 3.91
N PRO A 59 2.01 11.79 5.13
CA PRO A 59 1.68 12.72 6.19
C PRO A 59 2.55 13.98 6.15
N PHE A 60 1.91 15.12 6.29
CA PHE A 60 2.57 16.43 6.38
C PHE A 60 2.39 17.04 7.76
N VAL A 61 3.51 17.32 8.43
CA VAL A 61 3.60 18.13 9.63
C VAL A 61 4.33 19.42 9.23
N GLU A 62 3.61 20.53 9.18
CA GLU A 62 4.11 21.77 8.59
C GLU A 62 4.58 21.54 7.12
N ASP A 63 5.86 21.76 6.83
CA ASP A 63 6.50 21.59 5.53
C ASP A 63 7.30 20.28 5.41
N LYS A 64 7.14 19.35 6.36
CA LYS A 64 7.87 18.08 6.42
C LYS A 64 6.99 16.87 6.19
N VAL A 65 7.57 15.84 5.59
CA VAL A 65 6.95 14.53 5.38
C VAL A 65 7.37 13.59 6.51
N GLY A 66 6.39 12.91 7.12
CA GLY A 66 6.64 11.85 8.09
C GLY A 66 6.92 10.51 7.39
N LEU A 67 8.03 9.89 7.76
CA LEU A 67 8.41 8.57 7.26
C LEU A 67 8.70 7.63 8.43
N VAL A 68 8.33 6.37 8.25
CA VAL A 68 8.63 5.26 9.16
C VAL A 68 9.80 4.45 8.62
N ARG A 69 10.69 3.96 9.50
CA ARG A 69 11.77 3.06 9.13
C ARG A 69 11.32 1.63 9.32
N VAL A 70 11.30 0.84 8.24
CA VAL A 70 10.74 -0.50 8.25
C VAL A 70 11.76 -1.51 7.73
N PHE A 71 11.90 -2.65 8.42
CA PHE A 71 12.63 -3.81 7.91
C PHE A 71 11.66 -4.72 7.15
N ARG A 72 11.89 -4.92 5.87
CA ARG A 72 11.10 -5.81 5.02
C ARG A 72 11.80 -7.16 4.86
N HIS A 73 11.29 -8.17 5.58
CA HIS A 73 11.86 -9.52 5.61
C HIS A 73 12.05 -10.13 4.21
N ALA A 74 11.10 -9.95 3.30
CA ALA A 74 11.14 -10.54 1.96
C ALA A 74 12.35 -10.08 1.12
N VAL A 75 12.79 -8.84 1.31
CA VAL A 75 13.96 -8.28 0.61
C VAL A 75 15.20 -8.19 1.49
N GLY A 76 15.07 -8.50 2.80
CA GLY A 76 16.19 -8.52 3.75
C GLY A 76 16.81 -7.16 4.02
N GLN A 77 16.06 -6.08 3.82
CA GLN A 77 16.55 -4.70 3.92
C GLN A 77 15.60 -3.79 4.69
N SER A 78 16.15 -2.71 5.23
CA SER A 78 15.39 -1.62 5.84
C SER A 78 15.33 -0.42 4.89
N GLY A 79 14.15 0.17 4.77
CA GLY A 79 13.90 1.39 4.02
C GLY A 79 13.09 2.41 4.81
N TRP A 80 13.06 3.65 4.32
CA TRP A 80 12.06 4.62 4.73
C TRP A 80 10.82 4.47 3.88
N GLU A 81 9.66 4.44 4.52
CA GLU A 81 8.35 4.28 3.86
C GLU A 81 7.36 5.29 4.44
N VAL A 82 6.31 5.61 3.72
CA VAL A 82 5.16 6.30 4.27
C VAL A 82 4.25 5.30 4.99
N PRO A 83 3.50 5.71 6.05
CA PRO A 83 2.57 4.83 6.75
C PRO A 83 1.59 4.15 5.80
N ARG A 84 1.33 2.85 6.02
CA ARG A 84 0.44 2.06 5.17
C ARG A 84 -0.03 0.78 5.85
N GLY A 85 -1.23 0.34 5.53
CA GLY A 85 -1.75 -0.92 6.02
C GLY A 85 -2.94 -1.45 5.25
N PHE A 86 -3.50 -2.54 5.77
CA PHE A 86 -4.72 -3.12 5.22
C PHE A 86 -5.96 -2.34 5.66
N VAL A 87 -7.00 -2.42 4.85
CA VAL A 87 -8.33 -1.99 5.28
C VAL A 87 -8.96 -3.13 6.07
N ASP A 88 -9.43 -2.88 7.29
CA ASP A 88 -10.11 -3.86 8.11
C ASP A 88 -11.56 -4.09 7.63
N GLU A 89 -12.17 -5.19 8.08
CA GLU A 89 -13.54 -5.52 7.71
C GLU A 89 -14.53 -4.45 8.22
N GLY A 90 -15.27 -3.86 7.30
CA GLY A 90 -16.25 -2.80 7.61
C GLY A 90 -15.65 -1.39 7.70
N GLU A 91 -14.33 -1.25 7.58
CA GLU A 91 -13.63 0.03 7.60
C GLU A 91 -13.65 0.67 6.19
N THR A 92 -13.80 1.97 6.13
CA THR A 92 -13.56 2.73 4.90
C THR A 92 -12.08 2.99 4.68
N PRO A 93 -11.59 3.20 3.44
CA PRO A 93 -10.19 3.55 3.21
C PRO A 93 -9.73 4.80 3.98
N ALA A 94 -10.60 5.78 4.19
CA ALA A 94 -10.27 6.99 4.93
C ALA A 94 -10.09 6.73 6.44
N GLU A 95 -10.93 5.87 7.03
CA GLU A 95 -10.78 5.45 8.43
C GLU A 95 -9.50 4.65 8.61
N ALA A 96 -9.21 3.68 7.71
CA ALA A 96 -7.96 2.95 7.71
C ALA A 96 -6.75 3.88 7.63
N ALA A 97 -6.80 4.90 6.79
CA ALA A 97 -5.71 5.86 6.63
C ALA A 97 -5.43 6.64 7.93
N LEU A 98 -6.47 7.07 8.64
CA LEU A 98 -6.32 7.78 9.92
C LEU A 98 -5.82 6.84 11.03
N ARG A 99 -6.28 5.60 11.07
CA ARG A 99 -5.81 4.59 12.03
C ARG A 99 -4.34 4.25 11.83
N GLU A 100 -3.93 3.91 10.60
CA GLU A 100 -2.53 3.58 10.30
C GLU A 100 -1.58 4.77 10.52
N LEU A 101 -2.05 5.99 10.22
CA LEU A 101 -1.30 7.22 10.52
C LEU A 101 -1.01 7.35 12.03
N GLU A 102 -1.98 7.02 12.88
CA GLU A 102 -1.81 7.07 14.34
C GLU A 102 -0.95 5.90 14.82
N GLU A 103 -1.21 4.68 14.36
CA GLU A 103 -0.55 3.45 14.82
C GLU A 103 0.93 3.42 14.43
N GLU A 104 1.28 3.72 13.17
CA GLU A 104 2.65 3.62 12.66
C GLU A 104 3.49 4.88 12.90
N ALA A 105 2.89 6.08 12.79
CA ALA A 105 3.63 7.34 12.84
C ALA A 105 3.37 8.17 14.11
N GLY A 106 2.39 7.80 14.94
CA GLY A 106 1.98 8.61 16.09
C GLY A 106 1.48 10.00 15.70
N LEU A 107 0.94 10.13 14.49
CA LEU A 107 0.38 11.35 13.95
C LEU A 107 -1.14 11.27 13.87
N SER A 108 -1.79 12.43 13.92
CA SER A 108 -3.23 12.54 13.69
C SER A 108 -3.55 13.79 12.88
N CYS A 109 -4.63 13.72 12.10
CA CYS A 109 -5.25 14.88 11.46
C CYS A 109 -6.78 14.73 11.43
N GLY A 110 -7.50 15.81 11.18
CA GLY A 110 -8.92 15.72 10.91
C GLY A 110 -9.20 15.10 9.53
N ILE A 111 -10.34 14.43 9.39
CA ILE A 111 -10.78 13.80 8.13
C ILE A 111 -10.85 14.81 6.97
N GLU A 112 -11.14 16.06 7.24
CA GLU A 112 -11.17 17.16 6.28
C GLU A 112 -9.78 17.53 5.72
N ASN A 113 -8.71 17.11 6.40
CA ASN A 113 -7.33 17.29 5.99
C ASN A 113 -6.76 16.07 5.25
N LEU A 114 -7.53 14.99 5.15
CA LEU A 114 -7.18 13.78 4.41
C LEU A 114 -7.65 13.92 2.96
N VAL A 115 -6.72 14.01 2.04
CA VAL A 115 -6.99 14.21 0.61
C VAL A 115 -6.71 12.91 -0.15
N ASP A 116 -7.70 12.40 -0.87
CA ASP A 116 -7.51 11.29 -1.81
C ASP A 116 -6.61 11.75 -2.98
N ILE A 117 -5.48 11.09 -3.16
CA ILE A 117 -4.50 11.40 -4.22
C ILE A 117 -4.43 10.34 -5.31
N GLY A 118 -5.24 9.29 -5.26
CA GLY A 118 -5.35 8.26 -6.29
C GLY A 118 -5.26 6.85 -5.75
N CYS A 119 -5.13 5.90 -6.66
CA CYS A 119 -5.05 4.48 -6.34
C CYS A 119 -3.94 3.83 -7.16
N VAL A 120 -3.21 2.89 -6.55
CA VAL A 120 -2.11 2.17 -7.20
C VAL A 120 -2.28 0.66 -7.07
N ALA A 121 -1.80 -0.08 -8.06
CA ALA A 121 -1.61 -1.51 -8.00
C ALA A 121 -0.11 -1.78 -7.77
N PRO A 122 0.30 -2.30 -6.61
CA PRO A 122 1.73 -2.35 -6.24
C PRO A 122 2.56 -3.28 -7.14
N ASP A 123 2.02 -4.41 -7.51
CA ASP A 123 2.58 -5.34 -8.49
C ASP A 123 1.45 -6.09 -9.19
N PRO A 124 0.85 -5.50 -10.25
CA PRO A 124 -0.32 -6.07 -10.92
C PRO A 124 -0.03 -7.36 -11.70
N GLY A 125 1.23 -7.75 -11.82
CA GLY A 125 1.65 -9.02 -12.43
C GLY A 125 1.46 -10.23 -11.52
N ILE A 126 1.32 -10.02 -10.21
CA ILE A 126 1.22 -11.11 -9.22
C ILE A 126 0.22 -10.81 -8.10
N LEU A 127 0.06 -9.54 -7.72
CA LEU A 127 -0.79 -9.14 -6.60
C LEU A 127 -2.18 -8.71 -7.09
N ASP A 128 -3.23 -9.38 -6.60
CA ASP A 128 -4.61 -8.91 -6.69
C ASP A 128 -4.88 -7.88 -5.58
N ALA A 129 -4.19 -6.74 -5.66
CA ALA A 129 -4.25 -5.69 -4.66
C ALA A 129 -4.41 -4.31 -5.28
N ARG A 130 -5.19 -3.47 -4.60
CA ARG A 130 -5.36 -2.04 -4.89
C ARG A 130 -5.17 -1.24 -3.61
N ILE A 131 -4.29 -0.25 -3.65
CA ILE A 131 -3.93 0.59 -2.52
C ILE A 131 -4.45 2.01 -2.78
N GLN A 132 -5.36 2.47 -1.93
CA GLN A 132 -5.83 3.85 -1.98
C GLN A 132 -4.77 4.76 -1.36
N CYS A 133 -4.41 5.82 -2.07
CA CYS A 133 -3.38 6.77 -1.66
C CYS A 133 -4.01 8.03 -1.09
N PHE A 134 -3.50 8.48 0.05
CA PHE A 134 -3.93 9.72 0.70
C PHE A 134 -2.74 10.64 0.99
N ALA A 135 -2.99 11.95 0.96
CA ALA A 135 -2.16 12.95 1.61
C ALA A 135 -2.87 13.42 2.87
N ALA A 136 -2.20 13.36 4.02
CA ALA A 136 -2.71 13.86 5.29
C ALA A 136 -2.01 15.19 5.61
N ASN A 137 -2.76 16.29 5.51
CA ASN A 137 -2.24 17.63 5.76
C ASN A 137 -2.49 18.06 7.21
N ASN A 138 -1.72 19.04 7.68
CA ASN A 138 -1.86 19.60 9.03
C ASN A 138 -1.83 18.53 10.14
N CYS A 139 -1.00 17.50 9.98
CA CYS A 139 -0.82 16.49 11.00
C CYS A 139 -0.16 17.07 12.25
N SER A 140 -0.54 16.52 13.39
CA SER A 140 0.06 16.80 14.70
C SER A 140 0.41 15.49 15.42
N LEU A 141 1.32 15.56 16.39
CA LEU A 141 1.68 14.39 17.20
C LEU A 141 0.48 13.97 18.06
N SER A 142 0.03 12.73 17.93
CA SER A 142 -1.03 12.13 18.76
C SER A 142 -0.46 11.55 20.07
N GLY A 143 0.83 11.24 20.09
CA GLY A 143 1.51 10.57 21.19
C GLY A 143 1.17 9.09 21.35
N LYS A 144 0.43 8.51 20.42
CA LYS A 144 0.05 7.09 20.42
C LYS A 144 0.72 6.41 19.23
N VAL A 145 1.76 5.64 19.51
CA VAL A 145 2.40 4.76 18.53
C VAL A 145 2.15 3.33 18.98
N SER A 146 1.78 2.45 18.05
CA SER A 146 1.68 1.03 18.36
C SER A 146 3.09 0.46 18.57
N GLU A 147 3.36 -0.05 19.80
CA GLU A 147 4.66 -0.66 20.14
C GLU A 147 4.90 -2.00 19.44
N ASN A 148 3.93 -2.54 18.70
CA ASN A 148 3.92 -3.92 18.20
C ASN A 148 3.90 -4.06 16.68
N GLU A 149 4.14 -2.98 15.91
CA GLU A 149 4.21 -3.06 14.46
C GLU A 149 5.46 -3.81 13.99
N PHE A 150 5.22 -5.00 13.37
CA PHE A 150 6.31 -5.87 12.95
C PHE A 150 7.22 -5.22 11.93
N GLY A 151 8.49 -5.06 12.30
CA GLY A 151 9.53 -4.49 11.43
C GLY A 151 9.65 -2.97 11.51
N HIS A 152 8.71 -2.26 12.15
CA HIS A 152 8.80 -0.80 12.37
C HIS A 152 9.72 -0.51 13.56
N TYR A 153 10.63 0.46 13.45
CA TYR A 153 11.57 0.75 14.52
C TYR A 153 12.04 2.20 14.63
N ASP A 154 11.68 3.09 13.72
CA ASP A 154 11.99 4.52 13.79
C ASP A 154 10.93 5.34 13.02
N PHE A 155 10.71 6.58 13.45
CA PHE A 155 9.87 7.56 12.77
C PHE A 155 10.60 8.90 12.73
N ARG A 156 10.61 9.58 11.58
CA ARG A 156 11.22 10.91 11.43
C ARG A 156 10.45 11.80 10.48
N LEU A 157 10.61 13.10 10.70
CA LEU A 157 10.12 14.14 9.81
C LEU A 157 11.28 14.62 8.91
N PHE A 158 11.06 14.60 7.60
CA PHE A 158 12.01 15.02 6.59
C PHE A 158 11.45 16.19 5.79
N THR A 159 12.29 17.16 5.45
CA THR A 159 11.93 18.17 4.45
C THR A 159 11.70 17.52 3.10
N LEU A 160 10.99 18.21 2.20
CA LEU A 160 10.80 17.72 0.82
C LEU A 160 12.14 17.50 0.09
N GLN A 161 13.15 18.30 0.40
CA GLN A 161 14.49 18.14 -0.16
C GLN A 161 15.18 16.86 0.33
N GLU A 162 15.15 16.62 1.64
CA GLU A 162 15.68 15.38 2.23
C GLU A 162 14.94 14.15 1.71
N THR A 163 13.61 14.20 1.60
CA THR A 163 12.82 13.10 1.02
C THR A 163 13.25 12.78 -0.42
N LYS A 164 13.50 13.82 -1.26
CA LYS A 164 14.04 13.63 -2.61
C LYS A 164 15.43 12.98 -2.58
N GLN A 165 16.29 13.37 -1.64
CA GLN A 165 17.62 12.75 -1.48
C GLN A 165 17.52 11.28 -1.06
N LEU A 166 16.61 10.94 -0.13
CA LEU A 166 16.35 9.55 0.27
C LEU A 166 15.90 8.69 -0.92
N ILE A 167 15.05 9.22 -1.80
CA ILE A 167 14.65 8.54 -3.04
C ILE A 167 15.86 8.34 -3.97
N GLN A 168 16.63 9.40 -4.21
CA GLN A 168 17.81 9.35 -5.08
C GLN A 168 18.89 8.39 -4.60
N ASN A 169 19.07 8.29 -3.28
CA ASN A 169 20.04 7.41 -2.65
C ASN A 169 19.55 5.96 -2.51
N GLY A 170 18.28 5.68 -2.87
CA GLY A 170 17.69 4.35 -2.71
C GLY A 170 17.37 3.98 -1.26
N GLU A 171 17.17 4.97 -0.39
CA GLU A 171 16.72 4.76 0.99
C GLU A 171 15.19 4.69 1.11
N ILE A 172 14.46 5.21 0.09
CA ILE A 172 13.05 4.95 -0.16
C ILE A 172 12.98 4.10 -1.43
N GLN A 173 12.68 2.82 -1.30
CA GLN A 173 12.62 1.85 -2.41
C GLN A 173 11.24 1.22 -2.58
N ASP A 174 10.37 1.33 -1.56
CA ASP A 174 9.05 0.77 -1.60
C ASP A 174 8.20 1.40 -2.72
N SER A 175 7.68 0.55 -3.61
CA SER A 175 6.93 1.00 -4.80
C SER A 175 5.68 1.80 -4.44
N VAL A 176 5.02 1.45 -3.33
CA VAL A 176 3.78 2.12 -2.88
C VAL A 176 4.10 3.51 -2.34
N SER A 177 5.17 3.66 -1.55
CA SER A 177 5.65 4.95 -1.06
C SER A 177 6.07 5.87 -2.20
N LEU A 178 6.83 5.36 -3.18
CA LEU A 178 7.24 6.11 -4.36
C LEU A 178 6.05 6.56 -5.21
N ALA A 179 5.07 5.67 -5.42
CA ALA A 179 3.86 5.99 -6.17
C ALA A 179 3.00 7.03 -5.45
N ALA A 180 2.78 6.88 -4.14
CA ALA A 180 2.02 7.86 -3.34
C ALA A 180 2.69 9.24 -3.35
N TYR A 181 4.02 9.29 -3.20
CA TYR A 181 4.78 10.53 -3.30
C TYR A 181 4.63 11.17 -4.69
N CYS A 182 4.72 10.38 -5.77
CA CYS A 182 4.52 10.85 -7.14
C CYS A 182 3.10 11.41 -7.33
N CYS A 183 2.06 10.67 -6.93
CA CYS A 183 0.67 11.10 -7.02
C CYS A 183 0.44 12.43 -6.28
N ASN A 184 1.02 12.58 -5.09
CA ASN A 184 0.93 13.83 -4.33
C ASN A 184 1.56 15.02 -5.06
N GLN A 185 2.74 14.83 -5.68
CA GLN A 185 3.42 15.89 -6.44
C GLN A 185 2.65 16.33 -7.70
N MET A 186 1.81 15.47 -8.25
CA MET A 186 1.01 15.78 -9.46
C MET A 186 -0.31 16.50 -9.13
N LYS A 187 -0.76 16.46 -7.88
CA LYS A 187 -2.00 17.15 -7.44
C LYS A 187 -1.75 18.53 -6.83
N GLY A 188 -0.53 18.87 -6.48
CA GLY A 188 -0.11 20.21 -6.00
C GLY A 188 0.39 21.04 -7.12
#